data_e247d4a3a56c874f70ef0c43a108cb94
#
_entry.id   e247d4a3a56c874f70ef0c43a108cb94
#
_cell.length_a   1.000
_cell.length_b   1.000
_cell.length_c   1.000
_cell.angle_alpha   90.00
_cell.angle_beta   90.00
_cell.angle_gamma   90.00
#
_symmetry.space_group_name_H-M   'P 1'
#
loop_
_entity.id
_entity.type
_entity.pdbx_description
1 polymer ?
#
loop_
_entity_poly.entity_id
_entity_poly.type
_entity_poly.pdbx_seq_one_letter_code
_entity_poly.pdbx_strand_id
1 'polypeptide(L)'
;NVFTDFQLFDKKWSIAMKAADHKEKVEFLKKAIDLYQGPLFGSARDEHWIMSKVVAFEYRYLGAVCELMKTLDLGRDYVCIQHYASKVLLIAPHSIDGYYWMIYAMFQLDHPEMARGELRMAQRNLLEEEYDELIERLKVAGFSRCYGITPA
;
A
#
# COMPACT_ATOMS: atom_id res chain seq x y z
N ASN A 1 -21.79 -3.31 11.36
CA ASN A 1 -21.90 -4.68 10.90
C ASN A 1 -20.80 -5.01 9.88
N VAL A 2 -20.08 -6.10 10.12
CA VAL A 2 -18.96 -6.55 9.31
C VAL A 2 -19.36 -6.74 7.83
N PHE A 3 -20.52 -7.36 7.59
CA PHE A 3 -20.97 -7.62 6.22
C PHE A 3 -21.35 -6.33 5.48
N THR A 4 -21.89 -5.36 6.18
CA THR A 4 -22.24 -4.06 5.58
C THR A 4 -20.95 -3.34 5.14
N ASP A 5 -19.90 -3.40 5.95
CA ASP A 5 -18.62 -2.78 5.63
C ASP A 5 -17.97 -3.43 4.40
N PHE A 6 -18.03 -4.76 4.30
CA PHE A 6 -17.55 -5.48 3.11
C PHE A 6 -18.33 -5.05 1.86
N GLN A 7 -19.66 -5.01 1.95
CA GLN A 7 -20.52 -4.64 0.81
C GLN A 7 -20.26 -3.20 0.36
N LEU A 8 -20.12 -2.29 1.32
CA LEU A 8 -19.84 -0.90 1.02
C LEU A 8 -18.48 -0.72 0.34
N PHE A 9 -17.46 -1.40 0.83
CA PHE A 9 -16.14 -1.38 0.25
C PHE A 9 -16.17 -1.90 -1.19
N ASP A 10 -16.79 -3.08 -1.41
CA ASP A 10 -16.89 -3.67 -2.73
C ASP A 10 -17.61 -2.76 -3.73
N LYS A 11 -18.68 -2.12 -3.29
CA LYS A 11 -19.44 -1.19 -4.13
C LYS A 11 -18.57 0.00 -4.54
N LYS A 12 -17.89 0.63 -3.57
CA LYS A 12 -17.01 1.76 -3.87
C LYS A 12 -15.83 1.37 -4.73
N TRP A 13 -15.27 0.21 -4.49
CA TRP A 13 -14.20 -0.35 -5.31
C TRP A 13 -14.64 -0.52 -6.77
N SER A 14 -15.82 -1.13 -6.97
CA SER A 14 -16.34 -1.35 -8.32
C SER A 14 -16.59 -0.04 -9.06
N ILE A 15 -17.12 0.98 -8.37
CA ILE A 15 -17.33 2.30 -8.94
C ILE A 15 -16.00 2.93 -9.33
N ALA A 16 -15.00 2.86 -8.45
CA ALA A 16 -13.69 3.43 -8.70
C ALA A 16 -13.02 2.81 -9.92
N MET A 17 -13.10 1.48 -10.05
CA MET A 17 -12.46 0.77 -11.16
C MET A 17 -13.13 1.08 -12.51
N LYS A 18 -14.39 1.51 -12.50
CA LYS A 18 -15.13 1.90 -13.72
C LYS A 18 -15.00 3.37 -14.03
N ALA A 19 -14.49 4.19 -13.11
CA ALA A 19 -14.37 5.62 -13.32
C ALA A 19 -13.33 5.93 -14.39
N ALA A 20 -13.72 6.74 -15.38
CA ALA A 20 -12.84 7.16 -16.47
C ALA A 20 -11.99 8.36 -16.07
N ASP A 21 -12.50 9.22 -15.16
CA ASP A 21 -11.79 10.39 -14.68
C ASP A 21 -10.83 10.04 -13.56
N HIS A 22 -9.58 10.48 -13.70
CA HIS A 22 -8.52 10.29 -12.72
C HIS A 22 -8.90 10.82 -11.32
N LYS A 23 -9.45 12.03 -11.25
CA LYS A 23 -9.85 12.64 -9.98
C LYS A 23 -10.98 11.87 -9.31
N GLU A 24 -11.97 11.47 -10.08
CA GLU A 24 -13.10 10.67 -9.59
C GLU A 24 -12.62 9.32 -9.05
N LYS A 25 -11.73 8.65 -9.78
CA LYS A 25 -11.13 7.39 -9.37
C LYS A 25 -10.40 7.54 -8.03
N VAL A 26 -9.59 8.58 -7.88
CA VAL A 26 -8.86 8.87 -6.64
C VAL A 26 -9.83 9.07 -5.48
N GLU A 27 -10.88 9.87 -5.67
CA GLU A 27 -11.88 10.14 -4.63
C GLU A 27 -12.59 8.87 -4.16
N PHE A 28 -13.04 8.04 -5.10
CA PHE A 28 -13.73 6.79 -4.75
C PHE A 28 -12.80 5.79 -4.07
N LEU A 29 -11.54 5.69 -4.53
CA LEU A 29 -10.56 4.80 -3.91
C LEU A 29 -10.24 5.25 -2.48
N LYS A 30 -10.07 6.55 -2.26
CA LYS A 30 -9.83 7.10 -0.92
C LYS A 30 -10.99 6.78 0.01
N LYS A 31 -12.23 6.98 -0.45
CA LYS A 31 -13.42 6.66 0.33
C LYS A 31 -13.50 5.18 0.68
N ALA A 32 -13.20 4.30 -0.27
CA ALA A 32 -13.19 2.86 -0.03
C ALA A 32 -12.13 2.46 1.00
N ILE A 33 -10.93 3.02 0.89
CA ILE A 33 -9.83 2.72 1.81
C ILE A 33 -10.13 3.26 3.21
N ASP A 34 -10.72 4.44 3.32
CA ASP A 34 -11.02 5.06 4.61
C ASP A 34 -12.11 4.32 5.39
N LEU A 35 -12.88 3.46 4.75
CA LEU A 35 -13.83 2.58 5.43
C LEU A 35 -13.13 1.51 6.29
N TYR A 36 -11.89 1.14 5.93
CA TYR A 36 -11.11 0.17 6.70
C TYR A 36 -10.25 0.90 7.72
N GLN A 37 -10.50 0.63 9.00
CA GLN A 37 -9.80 1.33 10.10
C GLN A 37 -8.94 0.36 10.91
N GLY A 38 -7.97 -0.27 10.25
CA GLY A 38 -7.05 -1.19 10.91
C GLY A 38 -7.64 -2.60 11.03
N PRO A 39 -7.15 -3.43 11.95
CA PRO A 39 -7.64 -4.81 12.09
C PRO A 39 -9.05 -4.83 12.72
N LEU A 40 -10.05 -4.43 11.94
CA LEU A 40 -11.46 -4.31 12.35
C LEU A 40 -12.06 -5.61 12.85
N PHE A 41 -11.48 -6.74 12.45
CA PHE A 41 -12.05 -8.05 12.67
C PHE A 41 -11.21 -8.90 13.63
N GLY A 42 -10.39 -8.26 14.48
CA GLY A 42 -9.47 -8.96 15.37
C GLY A 42 -10.12 -10.06 16.18
N SER A 43 -11.23 -9.76 16.86
CA SER A 43 -11.96 -10.74 17.67
C SER A 43 -12.75 -11.74 16.83
N ALA A 44 -13.16 -11.36 15.61
CA ALA A 44 -13.93 -12.21 14.71
C ALA A 44 -13.03 -13.17 13.93
N ARG A 45 -11.72 -12.98 13.93
CA ARG A 45 -10.77 -13.86 13.22
C ARG A 45 -10.76 -15.30 13.71
N ASP A 46 -11.28 -15.55 14.90
CA ASP A 46 -11.38 -16.90 15.46
C ASP A 46 -12.44 -17.76 14.78
N GLU A 47 -13.35 -17.15 14.03
CA GLU A 47 -14.41 -17.84 13.31
C GLU A 47 -13.93 -18.22 11.93
N HIS A 48 -13.92 -19.50 11.61
CA HIS A 48 -13.42 -20.02 10.32
C HIS A 48 -14.05 -19.37 9.10
N TRP A 49 -15.37 -19.19 9.12
CA TRP A 49 -16.09 -18.62 7.99
C TRP A 49 -15.84 -17.11 7.84
N ILE A 50 -15.59 -16.41 8.95
CA ILE A 50 -15.23 -15.01 8.93
C ILE A 50 -13.79 -14.83 8.46
N MET A 51 -12.90 -15.76 8.84
CA MET A 51 -11.49 -15.68 8.46
C MET A 51 -11.31 -15.62 6.95
N SER A 52 -12.02 -16.47 6.19
CA SER A 52 -11.94 -16.43 4.73
C SER A 52 -12.43 -15.08 4.16
N LYS A 53 -13.46 -14.49 4.76
CA LYS A 53 -13.96 -13.18 4.35
C LYS A 53 -12.97 -12.08 4.68
N VAL A 54 -12.35 -12.12 5.84
CA VAL A 54 -11.33 -11.15 6.27
C VAL A 54 -10.12 -11.19 5.32
N VAL A 55 -9.63 -12.38 4.99
CA VAL A 55 -8.50 -12.54 4.08
C VAL A 55 -8.84 -11.98 2.69
N ALA A 56 -10.02 -12.31 2.17
CA ALA A 56 -10.46 -11.79 0.87
C ALA A 56 -10.59 -10.28 0.89
N PHE A 57 -11.12 -9.71 1.97
CA PHE A 57 -11.27 -8.27 2.14
C PHE A 57 -9.91 -7.58 2.20
N GLU A 58 -8.98 -8.10 3.01
CA GLU A 58 -7.64 -7.54 3.13
C GLU A 58 -6.91 -7.57 1.80
N TYR A 59 -7.04 -8.65 1.05
CA TYR A 59 -6.45 -8.77 -0.28
C TYR A 59 -6.98 -7.68 -1.22
N ARG A 60 -8.29 -7.48 -1.25
CA ARG A 60 -8.91 -6.41 -2.05
C ARG A 60 -8.51 -5.02 -1.59
N TYR A 61 -8.44 -4.84 -0.27
CA TYR A 61 -8.01 -3.56 0.31
C TYR A 61 -6.59 -3.21 -0.13
N LEU A 62 -5.67 -4.17 -0.03
CA LEU A 62 -4.29 -3.96 -0.45
C LEU A 62 -4.21 -3.67 -1.96
N GLY A 63 -5.01 -4.37 -2.76
CA GLY A 63 -5.12 -4.10 -4.19
C GLY A 63 -5.63 -2.70 -4.48
N ALA A 64 -6.63 -2.25 -3.72
CA ALA A 64 -7.19 -0.90 -3.85
C ALA A 64 -6.15 0.17 -3.52
N VAL A 65 -5.39 -0.03 -2.45
CA VAL A 65 -4.34 0.92 -2.05
C VAL A 65 -3.24 0.97 -3.11
N CYS A 66 -2.82 -0.18 -3.64
CA CYS A 66 -1.81 -0.22 -4.70
C CYS A 66 -2.28 0.52 -5.96
N GLU A 67 -3.54 0.32 -6.35
CA GLU A 67 -4.12 1.03 -7.50
C GLU A 67 -4.20 2.54 -7.25
N LEU A 68 -4.58 2.93 -6.04
CA LEU A 68 -4.59 4.33 -5.64
C LEU A 68 -3.18 4.93 -5.72
N MET A 69 -2.18 4.22 -5.22
CA MET A 69 -0.80 4.73 -5.25
C MET A 69 -0.28 4.93 -6.66
N LYS A 70 -0.59 4.01 -7.58
CA LYS A 70 -0.24 4.18 -9.01
C LYS A 70 -0.91 5.42 -9.59
N THR A 71 -2.17 5.64 -9.23
CA THR A 71 -2.94 6.79 -9.72
C THR A 71 -2.40 8.10 -9.13
N LEU A 72 -2.05 8.11 -7.86
CA LEU A 72 -1.45 9.28 -7.20
C LEU A 72 -0.06 9.58 -7.75
N ASP A 73 0.70 8.56 -8.16
CA ASP A 73 2.00 8.73 -8.79
C ASP A 73 1.88 9.49 -10.13
N LEU A 74 0.85 9.20 -10.91
CA LEU A 74 0.57 9.95 -12.14
C LEU A 74 0.32 11.41 -11.86
N GLY A 75 -0.31 11.74 -10.72
CA GLY A 75 -0.55 13.10 -10.27
C GLY A 75 0.58 13.71 -9.44
N ARG A 76 1.65 12.96 -9.22
CA ARG A 76 2.80 13.36 -8.39
C ARG A 76 2.43 13.77 -6.97
N ASP A 77 1.42 13.13 -6.39
CA ASP A 77 0.97 13.39 -5.02
C ASP A 77 1.68 12.45 -4.05
N TYR A 78 2.96 12.70 -3.84
CA TYR A 78 3.82 11.82 -3.05
C TYR A 78 3.51 11.85 -1.55
N VAL A 79 2.96 12.95 -1.04
CA VAL A 79 2.54 13.03 0.37
C VAL A 79 1.40 12.05 0.63
N CYS A 80 0.41 11.99 -0.27
CA CYS A 80 -0.67 11.02 -0.15
C CYS A 80 -0.16 9.58 -0.33
N ILE A 81 0.78 9.34 -1.25
CA ILE A 81 1.40 8.02 -1.41
C ILE A 81 2.04 7.56 -0.10
N GLN A 82 2.82 8.43 0.54
CA GLN A 82 3.45 8.13 1.82
C GLN A 82 2.41 7.78 2.89
N HIS A 83 1.34 8.55 2.96
CA HIS A 83 0.25 8.33 3.91
C HIS A 83 -0.40 6.95 3.73
N TYR A 84 -0.79 6.62 2.50
CA TYR A 84 -1.45 5.33 2.22
C TYR A 84 -0.50 4.14 2.29
N ALA A 85 0.76 4.33 1.93
CA ALA A 85 1.77 3.28 2.12
C ALA A 85 1.96 2.96 3.60
N SER A 86 1.94 3.95 4.48
CA SER A 86 2.01 3.71 5.93
C SER A 86 0.81 2.90 6.43
N LYS A 87 -0.38 3.14 5.89
CA LYS A 87 -1.57 2.34 6.21
C LYS A 87 -1.40 0.88 5.80
N VAL A 88 -0.83 0.64 4.62
CA VAL A 88 -0.53 -0.73 4.16
C VAL A 88 0.40 -1.43 5.13
N LEU A 89 1.46 -0.76 5.57
CA LEU A 89 2.45 -1.36 6.47
C LEU A 89 1.90 -1.60 7.87
N LEU A 90 0.90 -0.86 8.32
CA LEU A 90 0.20 -1.14 9.58
C LEU A 90 -0.60 -2.45 9.50
N ILE A 91 -1.18 -2.74 8.35
CA ILE A 91 -2.00 -3.93 8.13
C ILE A 91 -1.12 -5.13 7.74
N ALA A 92 -0.15 -4.90 6.86
CA ALA A 92 0.73 -5.93 6.30
C ALA A 92 2.19 -5.49 6.45
N PRO A 93 2.81 -5.71 7.64
CA PRO A 93 4.19 -5.28 7.89
C PRO A 93 5.25 -5.92 7.01
N HIS A 94 4.88 -6.97 6.26
CA HIS A 94 5.77 -7.66 5.34
C HIS A 94 5.44 -7.36 3.87
N SER A 95 4.68 -6.30 3.60
CA SER A 95 4.30 -5.94 2.24
C SER A 95 5.45 -5.28 1.50
N ILE A 96 5.93 -5.92 0.43
CA ILE A 96 6.93 -5.32 -0.46
C ILE A 96 6.36 -4.04 -1.10
N ASP A 97 5.10 -4.07 -1.53
CA ASP A 97 4.44 -2.90 -2.12
C ASP A 97 4.37 -1.73 -1.16
N GLY A 98 4.07 -1.99 0.11
CA GLY A 98 4.03 -0.95 1.14
C GLY A 98 5.37 -0.27 1.31
N TYR A 99 6.44 -1.03 1.41
CA TYR A 99 7.79 -0.48 1.50
C TYR A 99 8.21 0.24 0.23
N TYR A 100 7.90 -0.35 -0.93
CA TYR A 100 8.25 0.25 -2.21
C TYR A 100 7.65 1.65 -2.34
N TRP A 101 6.35 1.80 -2.13
CA TRP A 101 5.69 3.10 -2.27
C TRP A 101 6.09 4.09 -1.18
N MET A 102 6.32 3.62 0.05
CA MET A 102 6.80 4.48 1.13
C MET A 102 8.17 5.07 0.78
N ILE A 103 9.11 4.22 0.39
CA ILE A 103 10.49 4.62 0.06
C ILE A 103 10.49 5.48 -1.21
N TYR A 104 9.70 5.08 -2.21
CA TYR A 104 9.55 5.83 -3.45
C TYR A 104 9.10 7.27 -3.16
N ALA A 105 8.05 7.42 -2.36
CA ALA A 105 7.53 8.74 -2.00
C ALA A 105 8.56 9.56 -1.23
N MET A 106 9.28 8.94 -0.30
CA MET A 106 10.32 9.64 0.47
C MET A 106 11.43 10.16 -0.44
N PHE A 107 11.89 9.36 -1.41
CA PHE A 107 12.90 9.81 -2.36
C PHE A 107 12.37 10.95 -3.24
N GLN A 108 11.12 10.85 -3.69
CA GLN A 108 10.52 11.90 -4.53
C GLN A 108 10.31 13.20 -3.77
N LEU A 109 10.09 13.13 -2.45
CA LEU A 109 9.95 14.30 -1.58
C LEU A 109 11.30 14.85 -1.10
N ASP A 110 12.39 14.29 -1.60
CA ASP A 110 13.75 14.69 -1.22
C ASP A 110 14.04 14.47 0.29
N HIS A 111 13.64 13.31 0.80
CA HIS A 111 13.90 12.87 2.17
C HIS A 111 14.75 11.58 2.16
N PRO A 112 16.01 11.63 1.66
CA PRO A 112 16.83 10.44 1.49
C PRO A 112 17.18 9.74 2.80
N GLU A 113 17.35 10.49 3.88
CA GLU A 113 17.66 9.91 5.19
C GLU A 113 16.50 9.07 5.72
N MET A 114 15.28 9.57 5.57
CA MET A 114 14.08 8.82 5.95
C MET A 114 13.94 7.56 5.09
N ALA A 115 14.19 7.68 3.79
CA ALA A 115 14.14 6.56 2.86
C ALA A 115 15.13 5.47 3.23
N ARG A 116 16.37 5.83 3.60
CA ARG A 116 17.38 4.89 4.07
C ARG A 116 16.94 4.20 5.37
N GLY A 117 16.30 4.94 6.27
CA GLY A 117 15.75 4.38 7.50
C GLY A 117 14.69 3.31 7.20
N GLU A 118 13.79 3.60 6.27
CA GLU A 118 12.76 2.63 5.84
C GLU A 118 13.39 1.41 5.15
N LEU A 119 14.46 1.60 4.37
CA LEU A 119 15.19 0.48 3.77
C LEU A 119 15.78 -0.45 4.83
N ARG A 120 16.33 0.11 5.90
CA ARG A 120 16.84 -0.70 7.02
C ARG A 120 15.70 -1.47 7.72
N MET A 121 14.53 -0.83 7.90
CA MET A 121 13.37 -1.50 8.46
C MET A 121 12.89 -2.63 7.54
N ALA A 122 12.85 -2.38 6.23
CA ALA A 122 12.48 -3.39 5.26
C ALA A 122 13.43 -4.59 5.31
N GLN A 123 14.71 -4.34 5.41
CA GLN A 123 15.73 -5.39 5.49
C GLN A 123 15.53 -6.30 6.72
N ARG A 124 15.05 -5.72 7.83
CA ARG A 124 14.77 -6.48 9.05
C ARG A 124 13.47 -7.27 8.96
N ASN A 125 12.46 -6.70 8.31
CA ASN A 125 11.10 -7.23 8.33
C ASN A 125 10.78 -8.15 7.16
N LEU A 126 11.49 -8.01 6.04
CA LEU A 126 11.28 -8.82 4.84
C LEU A 126 12.24 -10.01 4.83
N LEU A 127 11.81 -11.08 4.15
CA LEU A 127 12.72 -12.16 3.80
C LEU A 127 13.77 -11.64 2.82
N GLU A 128 14.90 -12.31 2.74
CA GLU A 128 16.02 -11.90 1.88
C GLU A 128 15.58 -11.73 0.43
N GLU A 129 14.82 -12.69 -0.09
CA GLU A 129 14.31 -12.65 -1.46
C GLU A 129 13.34 -11.50 -1.69
N GLU A 130 12.51 -11.23 -0.70
CA GLU A 130 11.56 -10.11 -0.75
C GLU A 130 12.28 -8.76 -0.72
N TYR A 131 13.32 -8.65 0.11
CA TYR A 131 14.14 -7.45 0.16
C TYR A 131 14.87 -7.24 -1.17
N ASP A 132 15.40 -8.30 -1.76
CA ASP A 132 16.05 -8.23 -3.07
C ASP A 132 15.08 -7.75 -4.15
N GLU A 133 13.85 -8.23 -4.13
CA GLU A 133 12.81 -7.77 -5.04
C GLU A 133 12.52 -6.28 -4.86
N LEU A 134 12.43 -5.82 -3.61
CA LEU A 134 12.22 -4.41 -3.30
C LEU A 134 13.35 -3.55 -3.88
N ILE A 135 14.59 -3.95 -3.65
CA ILE A 135 15.78 -3.24 -4.16
C ILE A 135 15.75 -3.17 -5.69
N GLU A 136 15.41 -4.28 -6.35
CA GLU A 136 15.34 -4.32 -7.80
C GLU A 136 14.26 -3.38 -8.35
N ARG A 137 13.10 -3.35 -7.71
CA ARG A 137 12.01 -2.42 -8.08
C ARG A 137 12.44 -0.97 -7.92
N LEU A 138 13.16 -0.65 -6.86
CA LEU A 138 13.68 0.71 -6.63
C LEU A 138 14.74 1.10 -7.65
N LYS A 139 15.59 0.17 -8.05
CA LYS A 139 16.58 0.39 -9.11
C LYS A 139 15.91 0.70 -10.44
N VAL A 140 14.89 -0.07 -10.81
CA VAL A 140 14.10 0.16 -12.04
C VAL A 140 13.46 1.54 -12.00
N ALA A 141 13.03 2.00 -10.82
CA ALA A 141 12.45 3.33 -10.63
C ALA A 141 13.49 4.46 -10.67
N GLY A 142 14.78 4.15 -10.73
CA GLY A 142 15.85 5.12 -10.93
C GLY A 142 16.58 5.57 -9.66
N PHE A 143 16.40 4.90 -8.53
CA PHE A 143 16.96 5.33 -7.25
C PHE A 143 18.30 4.69 -6.89
N SER A 144 18.86 3.82 -7.74
CA SER A 144 20.07 3.06 -7.40
C SER A 144 21.34 3.90 -7.21
N ARG A 145 21.48 4.99 -7.97
CA ARG A 145 22.74 5.78 -7.98
C ARG A 145 22.75 6.90 -6.95
N CYS A 146 21.62 7.50 -6.70
CA CYS A 146 21.56 8.75 -5.94
C CYS A 146 21.53 8.56 -4.42
N TYR A 147 21.21 7.35 -3.94
CA TYR A 147 20.87 7.17 -2.54
C TYR A 147 21.56 5.98 -1.87
N GLY A 148 22.63 5.49 -2.48
CA GLY A 148 23.45 4.44 -1.86
C GLY A 148 22.83 3.05 -1.87
N ILE A 149 21.83 2.81 -2.71
CA ILE A 149 21.32 1.46 -2.95
C ILE A 149 22.34 0.78 -3.86
N THR A 150 23.24 0.02 -3.25
CA THR A 150 24.28 -0.66 -4.03
C THR A 150 23.71 -1.89 -4.72
N PRO A 151 24.11 -2.16 -5.96
CA PRO A 151 23.84 -3.46 -6.57
C PRO A 151 24.54 -4.53 -5.74
N ALA A 152 23.77 -5.53 -5.36
CA ALA A 152 24.30 -6.64 -4.58
C ALA A 152 25.36 -7.41 -5.38
#